data_e82b9e2d157a1059cf634fa49b7b5e2b
#
_entry.id   e82b9e2d157a1059cf634fa49b7b5e2b
#
_cell.length_a   1.000
_cell.length_b   1.000
_cell.length_c   1.000
_cell.angle_alpha   90.00
_cell.angle_beta   90.00
_cell.angle_gamma   90.00
#
_symmetry.space_group_name_H-M   'P 1'
#
loop_
_entity.id
_entity.type
_entity.pdbx_description
1 polymer ?
#
loop_
_entity_poly.entity_id
_entity_poly.type
_entity_poly.pdbx_seq_one_letter_code
_entity_poly.pdbx_strand_id
1 'polypeptide(L)'
;MHRDGANCRMDKTKLSESDIGDKSIRPALVQVGWDSMEQIFAQYPLRAGRVVVRGNKAYRDESTVLRADYALFYKPNIPLAIVEAKKSRLSMSAGMQQAIAYAQLLDVPFSFSSNGDGLVFRDATLATGVLEQNLTLEEFPSPQELWRRYCAWKGWSDEESRIAGFDYAPHKTPRYYQLNAVNRAVEAIAAGQNRVLLVMATGTGKT
;
A
#
# COMPACT_ATOMS: atom_id res chain seq x y z
N MET A 1 -21.62 40.14 23.89
CA MET A 1 -22.18 38.97 23.21
C MET A 1 -21.03 38.09 22.79
N HIS A 2 -20.62 37.15 23.66
CA HIS A 2 -19.64 36.12 23.35
C HIS A 2 -20.39 35.00 22.60
N ARG A 3 -19.97 34.71 21.37
CA ARG A 3 -20.39 33.50 20.67
C ARG A 3 -19.36 32.43 21.03
N ASP A 4 -19.75 31.55 21.94
CA ASP A 4 -19.03 30.30 22.19
C ASP A 4 -19.04 29.46 20.90
N GLY A 5 -17.87 29.35 20.25
CA GLY A 5 -17.64 28.41 19.19
C GLY A 5 -17.66 27.00 19.78
N ALA A 6 -18.82 26.35 19.76
CA ALA A 6 -18.92 24.93 20.08
C ALA A 6 -18.01 24.13 19.13
N ASN A 7 -16.85 23.75 19.63
CA ASN A 7 -15.96 22.81 18.98
C ASN A 7 -16.66 21.46 19.01
N CYS A 8 -17.43 21.15 17.96
CA CYS A 8 -18.12 19.87 17.81
C CYS A 8 -17.03 18.78 17.61
N ARG A 9 -16.44 18.29 18.71
CA ARG A 9 -15.55 17.12 18.68
C ARG A 9 -16.36 15.95 18.17
N MET A 10 -16.07 15.57 16.94
CA MET A 10 -16.67 14.40 16.30
C MET A 10 -16.40 13.17 17.16
N ASP A 11 -17.45 12.46 17.55
CA ASP A 11 -17.35 11.22 18.34
C ASP A 11 -16.76 10.12 17.43
N LYS A 12 -15.45 9.95 17.50
CA LYS A 12 -14.70 8.98 16.68
C LYS A 12 -15.17 7.53 16.92
N THR A 13 -15.79 7.23 18.06
CA THR A 13 -16.21 5.87 18.40
C THR A 13 -17.33 5.34 17.50
N LYS A 14 -18.08 6.25 16.87
CA LYS A 14 -19.18 5.95 15.94
C LYS A 14 -18.74 5.83 14.47
N LEU A 15 -17.47 6.15 14.17
CA LEU A 15 -16.96 6.13 12.81
C LEU A 15 -16.73 4.70 12.34
N SER A 16 -17.05 4.46 11.06
CA SER A 16 -16.66 3.23 10.36
C SER A 16 -15.17 3.23 10.05
N GLU A 17 -14.61 2.08 9.63
CA GLU A 17 -13.22 1.99 9.18
C GLU A 17 -12.97 2.90 7.97
N SER A 18 -13.93 3.00 7.05
CA SER A 18 -13.87 3.93 5.92
C SER A 18 -13.84 5.39 6.37
N ASP A 19 -14.67 5.76 7.36
CA ASP A 19 -14.65 7.12 7.92
C ASP A 19 -13.31 7.45 8.59
N ILE A 20 -12.72 6.51 9.32
CA ILE A 20 -11.38 6.68 9.93
C ILE A 20 -10.34 6.88 8.83
N GLY A 21 -10.42 6.09 7.76
CA GLY A 21 -9.56 6.24 6.59
C GLY A 21 -9.65 7.64 5.99
N ASP A 22 -10.86 8.08 5.65
CA ASP A 22 -11.06 9.33 4.92
C ASP A 22 -10.89 10.61 5.79
N LYS A 23 -11.22 10.53 7.08
CA LYS A 23 -11.20 11.70 7.98
C LYS A 23 -9.94 11.85 8.82
N SER A 24 -9.15 10.77 8.97
CA SER A 24 -7.94 10.78 9.80
C SER A 24 -6.70 10.37 9.01
N ILE A 25 -6.71 9.17 8.39
CA ILE A 25 -5.52 8.61 7.74
C ILE A 25 -5.17 9.38 6.46
N ARG A 26 -6.13 9.56 5.56
CA ARG A 26 -5.88 10.25 4.29
C ARG A 26 -5.41 11.71 4.47
N PRO A 27 -6.01 12.53 5.34
CA PRO A 27 -5.50 13.87 5.62
C PRO A 27 -4.08 13.86 6.19
N ALA A 28 -3.74 12.91 7.08
CA ALA A 28 -2.39 12.78 7.63
C ALA A 28 -1.37 12.45 6.53
N LEU A 29 -1.69 11.51 5.62
CA LEU A 29 -0.86 11.21 4.46
C LEU A 29 -0.61 12.43 3.58
N VAL A 30 -1.66 13.20 3.26
CA VAL A 30 -1.54 14.42 2.45
C VAL A 30 -0.68 15.47 3.16
N GLN A 31 -0.82 15.61 4.48
CA GLN A 31 -0.05 16.56 5.28
C GLN A 31 1.47 16.30 5.23
N VAL A 32 1.89 15.03 5.17
CA VAL A 32 3.31 14.65 5.06
C VAL A 32 3.79 14.53 3.61
N GLY A 33 2.98 14.96 2.64
CA GLY A 33 3.39 15.14 1.24
C GLY A 33 3.01 14.03 0.27
N TRP A 34 2.12 13.09 0.65
CA TRP A 34 1.57 12.13 -0.30
C TRP A 34 0.54 12.80 -1.21
N ASP A 35 0.68 12.61 -2.52
CA ASP A 35 -0.31 13.08 -3.49
C ASP A 35 -1.58 12.22 -3.43
N SER A 36 -2.72 12.88 -3.23
CA SER A 36 -4.00 12.19 -3.05
C SER A 36 -4.57 11.57 -4.33
N MET A 37 -4.10 11.97 -5.50
CA MET A 37 -4.59 11.51 -6.80
C MET A 37 -3.69 10.44 -7.42
N GLU A 38 -2.37 10.58 -7.24
CA GLU A 38 -1.39 9.75 -7.92
C GLU A 38 -0.72 8.71 -7.02
N GLN A 39 -0.70 8.95 -5.69
CA GLN A 39 0.06 8.14 -4.75
C GLN A 39 -0.79 7.40 -3.73
N ILE A 40 -2.04 7.82 -3.46
CA ILE A 40 -2.94 7.22 -2.46
C ILE A 40 -4.09 6.51 -3.17
N PHE A 41 -4.04 5.19 -3.23
CA PHE A 41 -5.10 4.37 -3.83
C PHE A 41 -5.96 3.73 -2.75
N ALA A 42 -7.19 4.23 -2.58
CA ALA A 42 -8.16 3.68 -1.65
C ALA A 42 -8.80 2.39 -2.19
N GLN A 43 -9.15 1.46 -1.30
CA GLN A 43 -9.80 0.19 -1.62
C GLN A 43 -9.09 -0.57 -2.74
N TYR A 44 -7.75 -0.62 -2.65
CA TYR A 44 -6.91 -1.17 -3.71
C TYR A 44 -7.13 -2.68 -3.90
N PRO A 45 -7.49 -3.14 -5.11
CA PRO A 45 -7.82 -4.54 -5.36
C PRO A 45 -6.55 -5.40 -5.44
N LEU A 46 -6.35 -6.31 -4.49
CA LEU A 46 -5.24 -7.26 -4.47
C LEU A 46 -5.61 -8.59 -5.15
N ARG A 47 -6.87 -9.03 -5.05
CA ARG A 47 -7.34 -10.24 -5.69
C ARG A 47 -8.78 -10.10 -6.12
N ALA A 48 -9.07 -10.46 -7.36
CA ALA A 48 -10.39 -10.32 -8.00
C ALA A 48 -11.40 -11.44 -7.64
N GLY A 49 -11.27 -12.08 -6.50
CA GLY A 49 -12.13 -13.18 -6.08
C GLY A 49 -11.77 -14.53 -6.74
N ARG A 50 -12.19 -15.61 -6.08
CA ARG A 50 -11.97 -16.98 -6.55
C ARG A 50 -12.90 -17.27 -7.73
N VAL A 51 -12.39 -17.93 -8.76
CA VAL A 51 -13.24 -18.48 -9.82
C VAL A 51 -13.91 -19.77 -9.33
N VAL A 52 -15.22 -19.80 -9.36
CA VAL A 52 -16.05 -20.97 -9.02
C VAL A 52 -16.69 -21.46 -10.30
N VAL A 53 -16.55 -22.75 -10.59
CA VAL A 53 -17.18 -23.42 -11.73
C VAL A 53 -18.34 -24.27 -11.21
N ARG A 54 -19.55 -24.03 -11.73
CA ARG A 54 -20.75 -24.86 -11.47
C ARG A 54 -21.34 -25.27 -12.81
N GLY A 55 -21.21 -26.55 -13.13
CA GLY A 55 -21.55 -27.07 -14.46
C GLY A 55 -20.72 -26.39 -15.55
N ASN A 56 -21.37 -25.84 -16.59
CA ASN A 56 -20.71 -25.16 -17.70
C ASN A 56 -20.53 -23.65 -17.49
N LYS A 57 -20.83 -23.11 -16.30
CA LYS A 57 -20.71 -21.69 -15.99
C LYS A 57 -19.57 -21.44 -14.99
N ALA A 58 -18.70 -20.50 -15.33
CA ALA A 58 -17.68 -19.97 -14.45
C ALA A 58 -18.08 -18.57 -13.99
N TYR A 59 -18.01 -18.29 -12.68
CA TYR A 59 -18.23 -16.97 -12.11
C TYR A 59 -17.17 -16.68 -11.03
N ARG A 60 -16.98 -15.40 -10.73
CA ARG A 60 -16.10 -14.99 -9.62
C ARG A 60 -16.92 -14.85 -8.34
N ASP A 61 -16.41 -15.43 -7.28
CA ASP A 61 -16.97 -15.28 -5.95
C ASP A 61 -16.50 -13.94 -5.36
N GLU A 62 -17.39 -12.96 -5.36
CA GLU A 62 -17.12 -11.60 -4.87
C GLU A 62 -16.81 -11.57 -3.37
N SER A 63 -17.30 -12.54 -2.59
CA SER A 63 -16.99 -12.65 -1.16
C SER A 63 -15.53 -12.95 -0.87
N THR A 64 -14.77 -13.39 -1.86
CA THR A 64 -13.34 -13.73 -1.76
C THR A 64 -12.42 -12.65 -2.38
N VAL A 65 -12.98 -11.49 -2.76
CA VAL A 65 -12.19 -10.34 -3.20
C VAL A 65 -11.37 -9.81 -2.02
N LEU A 66 -10.08 -9.57 -2.26
CA LEU A 66 -9.20 -8.92 -1.28
C LEU A 66 -8.94 -7.48 -1.73
N ARG A 67 -9.16 -6.54 -0.81
CA ARG A 67 -8.86 -5.12 -1.01
C ARG A 67 -8.11 -4.61 0.20
N ALA A 68 -7.05 -3.85 -0.03
CA ALA A 68 -6.41 -3.05 1.00
C ALA A 68 -7.17 -1.73 1.18
N ASP A 69 -7.28 -1.22 2.40
CA ASP A 69 -7.92 0.06 2.64
C ASP A 69 -7.19 1.17 1.88
N TYR A 70 -5.85 1.19 1.96
CA TYR A 70 -5.01 2.03 1.10
C TYR A 70 -3.76 1.27 0.64
N ALA A 71 -3.37 1.49 -0.62
CA ALA A 71 -2.05 1.18 -1.14
C ALA A 71 -1.34 2.49 -1.49
N LEU A 72 -0.11 2.65 -1.01
CA LEU A 72 0.70 3.84 -1.22
C LEU A 72 1.76 3.57 -2.28
N PHE A 73 1.86 4.48 -3.24
CA PHE A 73 2.74 4.35 -4.39
C PHE A 73 3.72 5.54 -4.42
N TYR A 74 5.00 5.27 -4.69
CA TYR A 74 5.96 6.33 -4.96
C TYR A 74 5.63 7.05 -6.27
N LYS A 75 5.30 6.28 -7.30
CA LYS A 75 4.74 6.68 -8.58
C LYS A 75 3.63 5.71 -8.98
N PRO A 76 2.78 5.99 -9.96
CA PRO A 76 1.60 5.18 -10.29
C PRO A 76 1.85 3.69 -10.51
N ASN A 77 3.08 3.30 -10.86
CA ASN A 77 3.48 1.91 -11.08
C ASN A 77 4.42 1.34 -9.99
N ILE A 78 4.79 2.11 -8.96
CA ILE A 78 5.78 1.72 -7.95
C ILE A 78 5.11 1.71 -6.56
N PRO A 79 4.50 0.58 -6.17
CA PRO A 79 3.92 0.45 -4.84
C PRO A 79 5.02 0.43 -3.77
N LEU A 80 4.77 1.03 -2.62
CA LEU A 80 5.69 1.06 -1.49
C LEU A 80 5.10 0.45 -0.22
N ALA A 81 3.82 0.71 0.05
CA ALA A 81 3.24 0.37 1.34
C ALA A 81 1.76 0.00 1.26
N ILE A 82 1.30 -0.72 2.28
CA ILE A 82 -0.11 -0.98 2.59
C ILE A 82 -0.48 -0.27 3.88
N VAL A 83 -1.68 0.30 3.93
CA VAL A 83 -2.28 0.87 5.14
C VAL A 83 -3.63 0.23 5.39
N GLU A 84 -3.83 -0.31 6.58
CA GLU A 84 -5.11 -0.86 7.05
C GLU A 84 -5.71 0.04 8.12
N ALA A 85 -6.96 0.42 7.92
CA ALA A 85 -7.75 1.20 8.86
C ALA A 85 -8.54 0.28 9.79
N LYS A 86 -8.64 0.65 11.06
CA LYS A 86 -9.47 -0.04 12.06
C LYS A 86 -10.32 0.97 12.83
N LYS A 87 -11.41 0.51 13.40
CA LYS A 87 -12.28 1.35 14.23
C LYS A 87 -11.50 1.90 15.42
N SER A 88 -11.77 3.15 15.82
CA SER A 88 -11.05 3.84 16.89
C SER A 88 -11.08 3.12 18.24
N ARG A 89 -12.09 2.26 18.49
CA ARG A 89 -12.18 1.40 19.68
C ARG A 89 -11.20 0.23 19.71
N LEU A 90 -10.55 -0.08 18.59
CA LEU A 90 -9.55 -1.15 18.49
C LEU A 90 -8.14 -0.57 18.69
N SER A 91 -7.17 -1.43 18.99
CA SER A 91 -5.78 -1.01 19.06
C SER A 91 -5.26 -0.58 17.69
N MET A 92 -4.26 0.29 17.66
CA MET A 92 -3.59 0.71 16.43
C MET A 92 -2.99 -0.46 15.65
N SER A 93 -2.59 -1.54 16.35
CA SER A 93 -2.00 -2.73 15.74
C SER A 93 -3.03 -3.76 15.23
N ALA A 94 -4.32 -3.55 15.45
CA ALA A 94 -5.36 -4.55 15.16
C ALA A 94 -5.41 -4.97 13.69
N GLY A 95 -4.98 -4.11 12.75
CA GLY A 95 -4.91 -4.39 11.31
C GLY A 95 -3.55 -4.87 10.82
N MET A 96 -2.52 -4.95 11.68
CA MET A 96 -1.14 -5.15 11.23
C MET A 96 -0.93 -6.50 10.51
N GLN A 97 -1.50 -7.59 11.01
CA GLN A 97 -1.37 -8.90 10.37
C GLN A 97 -2.01 -8.90 8.97
N GLN A 98 -3.12 -8.21 8.81
CA GLN A 98 -3.78 -8.04 7.51
C GLN A 98 -2.93 -7.17 6.58
N ALA A 99 -2.39 -6.06 7.07
CA ALA A 99 -1.49 -5.20 6.31
C ALA A 99 -0.24 -5.94 5.83
N ILE A 100 0.38 -6.77 6.68
CA ILE A 100 1.54 -7.61 6.33
C ILE A 100 1.17 -8.60 5.23
N ALA A 101 0.05 -9.32 5.36
CA ALA A 101 -0.38 -10.30 4.35
C ALA A 101 -0.62 -9.62 2.99
N TYR A 102 -1.18 -8.41 2.99
CA TYR A 102 -1.43 -7.64 1.78
C TYR A 102 -0.15 -7.05 1.18
N ALA A 103 0.77 -6.58 2.03
CA ALA A 103 2.08 -6.13 1.60
C ALA A 103 2.89 -7.25 0.92
N GLN A 104 2.81 -8.48 1.43
CA GLN A 104 3.42 -9.64 0.79
C GLN A 104 2.83 -9.95 -0.59
N LEU A 105 1.50 -9.80 -0.77
CA LEU A 105 0.87 -9.96 -2.08
C LEU A 105 1.34 -8.90 -3.08
N LEU A 106 1.48 -7.66 -2.64
CA LEU A 106 1.92 -6.55 -3.48
C LEU A 106 3.46 -6.46 -3.62
N ASP A 107 4.18 -7.31 -2.88
CA ASP A 107 5.65 -7.36 -2.86
C ASP A 107 6.29 -6.05 -2.38
N VAL A 108 5.72 -5.46 -1.32
CA VAL A 108 6.19 -4.20 -0.72
C VAL A 108 6.65 -4.41 0.73
N PRO A 109 7.67 -3.67 1.21
CA PRO A 109 8.25 -3.90 2.53
C PRO A 109 7.55 -3.14 3.66
N PHE A 110 6.75 -2.11 3.37
CA PHE A 110 6.18 -1.24 4.39
C PHE A 110 4.71 -1.55 4.66
N SER A 111 4.35 -1.66 5.93
CA SER A 111 2.98 -1.91 6.36
C SER A 111 2.59 -0.97 7.49
N PHE A 112 1.36 -0.47 7.43
CA PHE A 112 0.79 0.41 8.45
C PHE A 112 -0.56 -0.12 8.89
N SER A 113 -0.84 0.05 10.19
CA SER A 113 -2.17 -0.15 10.76
C SER A 113 -2.52 1.05 11.61
N SER A 114 -3.71 1.61 11.46
CA SER A 114 -4.15 2.80 12.18
C SER A 114 -5.61 2.70 12.61
N ASN A 115 -5.92 3.22 13.79
CA ASN A 115 -7.28 3.39 14.29
C ASN A 115 -7.75 4.86 14.26
N GLY A 116 -6.97 5.74 13.63
CA GLY A 116 -7.26 7.17 13.51
C GLY A 116 -6.78 8.04 14.69
N ASP A 117 -6.22 7.45 15.75
CA ASP A 117 -5.59 8.18 16.87
C ASP A 117 -4.07 8.16 16.78
N GLY A 118 -3.53 7.16 16.12
CA GLY A 118 -2.13 6.95 15.82
C GLY A 118 -1.98 5.78 14.86
N LEU A 119 -0.77 5.33 14.65
CA LEU A 119 -0.48 4.22 13.76
C LEU A 119 0.66 3.34 14.28
N VAL A 120 0.66 2.09 13.85
CA VAL A 120 1.83 1.20 13.94
C VAL A 120 2.44 1.13 12.55
N PHE A 121 3.71 1.41 12.46
CA PHE A 121 4.52 1.28 11.26
C PHE A 121 5.43 0.06 11.35
N ARG A 122 5.38 -0.81 10.36
CA ARG A 122 6.30 -1.94 10.21
C ARG A 122 7.19 -1.72 9.00
N ASP A 123 8.50 -1.78 9.25
CA ASP A 123 9.55 -1.67 8.24
C ASP A 123 10.25 -3.04 8.07
N ALA A 124 9.90 -3.78 7.04
CA ALA A 124 10.50 -5.08 6.73
C ALA A 124 11.86 -4.97 5.99
N THR A 125 12.36 -3.76 5.75
CA THR A 125 13.70 -3.56 5.18
C THR A 125 14.80 -3.73 6.24
N LEU A 126 14.45 -3.67 7.51
CA LEU A 126 15.38 -3.78 8.62
C LEU A 126 15.76 -5.25 8.86
N ALA A 127 17.06 -5.56 8.77
CA ALA A 127 17.57 -6.91 9.05
C ALA A 127 17.62 -7.20 10.55
N THR A 128 17.77 -6.17 11.39
CA THR A 128 17.87 -6.25 12.84
C THR A 128 17.21 -5.04 13.48
N GLY A 129 16.80 -5.18 14.74
CA GLY A 129 16.21 -4.08 15.51
C GLY A 129 14.69 -4.16 15.61
N VAL A 130 14.07 -3.03 15.92
CA VAL A 130 12.62 -2.92 16.13
C VAL A 130 11.94 -2.77 14.76
N LEU A 131 11.26 -3.84 14.33
CA LEU A 131 10.54 -3.84 13.05
C LEU A 131 9.24 -3.02 13.08
N GLU A 132 8.62 -2.88 14.26
CA GLU A 132 7.35 -2.17 14.43
C GLU A 132 7.52 -1.01 15.40
N GLN A 133 7.02 0.16 15.02
CA GLN A 133 7.08 1.40 15.78
C GLN A 133 5.68 2.00 15.90
N ASN A 134 5.35 2.52 17.08
CA ASN A 134 4.17 3.34 17.27
C ASN A 134 4.51 4.79 16.92
N LEU A 135 3.70 5.37 16.05
CA LEU A 135 3.87 6.73 15.56
C LEU A 135 2.55 7.51 15.73
N THR A 136 2.65 8.82 15.84
CA THR A 136 1.49 9.70 15.68
C THR A 136 1.13 9.82 14.19
N LEU A 137 -0.04 10.39 13.88
CA LEU A 137 -0.44 10.59 12.48
C LEU A 137 0.45 11.62 11.77
N GLU A 138 1.01 12.57 12.49
CA GLU A 138 1.93 13.60 11.99
C GLU A 138 3.33 13.04 11.65
N GLU A 139 3.68 11.90 12.25
CA GLU A 139 4.95 11.20 12.01
C GLU A 139 4.88 10.18 10.87
N PHE A 140 3.80 10.20 10.09
CA PHE A 140 3.70 9.34 8.92
C PHE A 140 4.88 9.59 7.98
N PRO A 141 5.63 8.55 7.54
CA PRO A 141 6.76 8.75 6.62
C PRO A 141 6.31 9.34 5.29
N SER A 142 7.07 10.29 4.75
CA SER A 142 6.81 10.86 3.42
C SER A 142 7.10 9.85 2.29
N PRO A 143 6.59 10.09 1.07
CA PRO A 143 6.89 9.26 -0.10
C PRO A 143 8.40 9.15 -0.34
N GLN A 144 9.13 10.26 -0.20
CA GLN A 144 10.58 10.34 -0.42
C GLN A 144 11.34 9.54 0.65
N GLU A 145 10.88 9.59 1.89
CA GLU A 145 11.50 8.83 2.99
C GLU A 145 11.34 7.32 2.78
N LEU A 146 10.13 6.84 2.43
CA LEU A 146 9.93 5.42 2.14
C LEU A 146 10.70 4.97 0.89
N TRP A 147 10.74 5.80 -0.16
CA TRP A 147 11.52 5.51 -1.36
C TRP A 147 13.02 5.41 -1.04
N ARG A 148 13.57 6.34 -0.28
CA ARG A 148 14.97 6.31 0.16
C ARG A 148 15.29 5.03 0.94
N ARG A 149 14.43 4.62 1.89
CA ARG A 149 14.59 3.36 2.64
C ARG A 149 14.53 2.15 1.70
N TYR A 150 13.61 2.15 0.76
CA TYR A 150 13.48 1.09 -0.24
C TYR A 150 14.73 0.95 -1.09
N CYS A 151 15.25 2.04 -1.65
CA CYS A 151 16.48 2.04 -2.44
C CYS A 151 17.70 1.58 -1.62
N ALA A 152 17.83 2.04 -0.39
CA ALA A 152 18.89 1.62 0.53
C ALA A 152 18.82 0.12 0.83
N TRP A 153 17.61 -0.41 1.06
CA TRP A 153 17.39 -1.85 1.27
C TRP A 153 17.76 -2.70 0.06
N LYS A 154 17.46 -2.19 -1.14
CA LYS A 154 17.86 -2.83 -2.41
C LYS A 154 19.36 -2.71 -2.69
N GLY A 155 20.08 -1.84 -1.98
CA GLY A 155 21.49 -1.55 -2.21
C GLY A 155 21.75 -0.81 -3.50
N TRP A 156 20.78 -0.05 -4.01
CA TRP A 156 20.87 0.66 -5.28
C TRP A 156 21.70 1.93 -5.19
N SER A 157 22.50 2.16 -6.24
CA SER A 157 23.10 3.46 -6.55
C SER A 157 22.03 4.50 -6.97
N ASP A 158 22.41 5.75 -7.05
CA ASP A 158 21.53 6.82 -7.56
C ASP A 158 21.05 6.57 -8.99
N GLU A 159 21.89 5.95 -9.84
CA GLU A 159 21.53 5.60 -11.21
C GLU A 159 20.51 4.45 -11.27
N GLU A 160 20.75 3.38 -10.52
CA GLU A 160 19.84 2.25 -10.40
C GLU A 160 18.48 2.70 -9.84
N SER A 161 18.48 3.57 -8.83
CA SER A 161 17.28 4.17 -8.23
C SER A 161 16.49 5.01 -9.23
N ARG A 162 17.17 5.73 -10.14
CA ARG A 162 16.50 6.49 -11.21
C ARG A 162 15.87 5.58 -12.26
N ILE A 163 16.54 4.49 -12.63
CA ILE A 163 16.01 3.50 -13.59
C ILE A 163 14.81 2.77 -12.97
N ALA A 164 14.96 2.24 -11.76
CA ALA A 164 13.89 1.54 -11.06
C ALA A 164 12.69 2.45 -10.73
N GLY A 165 12.95 3.74 -10.44
CA GLY A 165 11.95 4.76 -10.20
C GLY A 165 11.34 5.37 -11.47
N PHE A 166 11.60 4.82 -12.65
CA PHE A 166 11.04 5.35 -13.90
C PHE A 166 9.54 5.10 -13.95
N ASP A 167 8.81 6.17 -14.22
CA ASP A 167 7.36 6.14 -14.38
C ASP A 167 6.98 5.77 -15.81
N TYR A 168 6.02 4.86 -15.95
CA TYR A 168 5.40 4.54 -17.22
C TYR A 168 3.87 4.53 -17.05
N ALA A 169 3.16 5.09 -18.01
CA ALA A 169 1.70 5.09 -18.04
C ALA A 169 1.20 3.85 -18.79
N PRO A 170 0.74 2.80 -18.12
CA PRO A 170 0.18 1.64 -18.79
C PRO A 170 -1.17 2.00 -19.44
N HIS A 171 -1.42 1.56 -20.66
CA HIS A 171 -2.72 1.71 -21.32
C HIS A 171 -3.86 1.00 -20.60
N LYS A 172 -3.53 0.01 -19.76
CA LYS A 172 -4.45 -0.75 -18.92
C LYS A 172 -3.86 -0.88 -17.53
N THR A 173 -4.70 -0.76 -16.50
CA THR A 173 -4.29 -1.00 -15.11
C THR A 173 -3.84 -2.46 -14.96
N PRO A 174 -2.56 -2.73 -14.64
CA PRO A 174 -2.08 -4.08 -14.45
C PRO A 174 -2.69 -4.68 -13.18
N ARG A 175 -2.86 -6.00 -13.18
CA ARG A 175 -3.15 -6.72 -11.94
C ARG A 175 -1.91 -6.74 -11.07
N TYR A 176 -2.06 -6.86 -9.73
CA TYR A 176 -0.93 -6.80 -8.80
C TYR A 176 0.25 -7.71 -9.20
N TYR A 177 -0.01 -8.95 -9.64
CA TYR A 177 1.04 -9.89 -10.04
C TYR A 177 1.72 -9.51 -11.37
N GLN A 178 1.02 -8.82 -12.26
CA GLN A 178 1.60 -8.25 -13.48
C GLN A 178 2.48 -7.05 -13.13
N LEU A 179 2.01 -6.21 -12.22
CA LEU A 179 2.79 -5.08 -11.70
C LEU A 179 4.07 -5.57 -11.03
N ASN A 180 3.98 -6.57 -10.14
CA ASN A 180 5.14 -7.18 -9.50
C ASN A 180 6.11 -7.73 -10.52
N ALA A 181 5.63 -8.44 -11.56
CA ALA A 181 6.47 -9.01 -12.60
C ALA A 181 7.22 -7.93 -13.39
N VAL A 182 6.54 -6.84 -13.76
CA VAL A 182 7.17 -5.71 -14.47
C VAL A 182 8.20 -5.02 -13.58
N ASN A 183 7.86 -4.71 -12.33
CA ASN A 183 8.77 -4.05 -11.41
C ASN A 183 10.02 -4.90 -11.14
N ARG A 184 9.86 -6.21 -10.92
CA ARG A 184 11.00 -7.13 -10.77
C ARG A 184 11.90 -7.19 -12.00
N ALA A 185 11.31 -7.12 -13.21
CA ALA A 185 12.10 -7.06 -14.44
C ALA A 185 12.87 -5.75 -14.56
N VAL A 186 12.24 -4.60 -14.25
CA VAL A 186 12.89 -3.29 -14.25
C VAL A 186 14.01 -3.23 -13.21
N GLU A 187 13.78 -3.72 -12.00
CA GLU A 187 14.79 -3.84 -10.95
C GLU A 187 15.99 -4.66 -11.39
N ALA A 188 15.75 -5.81 -12.02
CA ALA A 188 16.83 -6.67 -12.52
C ALA A 188 17.66 -5.99 -13.62
N ILE A 189 17.01 -5.25 -14.52
CA ILE A 189 17.68 -4.45 -15.54
C ILE A 189 18.49 -3.33 -14.91
N ALA A 190 17.92 -2.61 -13.93
CA ALA A 190 18.61 -1.56 -13.20
C ALA A 190 19.88 -2.09 -12.51
N ALA A 191 19.82 -3.31 -11.95
CA ALA A 191 20.96 -4.01 -11.35
C ALA A 191 21.94 -4.64 -12.39
N GLY A 192 21.83 -4.30 -13.68
CA GLY A 192 22.74 -4.74 -14.74
C GLY A 192 22.55 -6.16 -15.22
N GLN A 193 21.42 -6.80 -14.92
CA GLN A 193 21.15 -8.15 -15.39
C GLN A 193 20.80 -8.16 -16.89
N ASN A 194 21.52 -8.94 -17.68
CA ASN A 194 21.32 -9.04 -19.12
C ASN A 194 20.23 -10.05 -19.53
N ARG A 195 19.72 -10.85 -18.59
CA ARG A 195 18.70 -11.86 -18.86
C ARG A 195 17.73 -11.94 -17.69
N VAL A 196 16.45 -11.93 -18.01
CA VAL A 196 15.35 -12.06 -17.04
C VAL A 196 14.42 -13.17 -17.51
N LEU A 197 14.13 -14.14 -16.63
CA LEU A 197 13.13 -15.18 -16.89
C LEU A 197 11.85 -14.86 -16.15
N LEU A 198 10.76 -14.62 -16.89
CA LEU A 198 9.44 -14.36 -16.34
C LEU A 198 8.56 -15.61 -16.47
N VAL A 199 8.21 -16.24 -15.34
CA VAL A 199 7.34 -17.42 -15.32
C VAL A 199 5.97 -17.01 -14.82
N MET A 200 4.97 -17.07 -15.68
CA MET A 200 3.57 -16.75 -15.36
C MET A 200 2.65 -17.88 -15.81
N ALA A 201 1.66 -18.23 -15.00
CA ALA A 201 0.68 -19.25 -15.32
C ALA A 201 -0.14 -18.89 -16.58
N THR A 202 -0.77 -19.88 -17.21
CA THR A 202 -1.73 -19.66 -18.30
C THR A 202 -2.94 -18.86 -17.80
N GLY A 203 -3.50 -17.98 -18.62
CA GLY A 203 -4.63 -17.14 -18.25
C GLY A 203 -4.31 -15.92 -17.38
N THR A 204 -3.03 -15.63 -17.14
CA THR A 204 -2.59 -14.45 -16.37
C THR A 204 -2.47 -13.17 -17.21
N GLY A 205 -2.86 -13.21 -18.50
CA GLY A 205 -2.82 -12.03 -19.37
C GLY A 205 -1.39 -11.66 -19.80
N LYS A 206 -0.60 -12.66 -20.21
CA LYS A 206 0.76 -12.45 -20.75
C LYS A 206 0.80 -11.81 -22.14
N THR A 207 -0.32 -11.90 -22.86
CA THR A 207 -0.53 -11.37 -24.22
C THR A 207 -1.47 -10.20 -24.22
#